data_b87740d680fbf1da2073469d881b5ca4
#
_entry.id   b87740d680fbf1da2073469d881b5ca4
#
_cell.length_a   1.000
_cell.length_b   1.000
_cell.length_c   1.000
_cell.angle_alpha   90.00
_cell.angle_beta   90.00
_cell.angle_gamma   90.00
#
_symmetry.space_group_name_H-M   'P 1'
#
loop_
_entity.id
_entity.type
_entity.pdbx_description
1 polymer ?
#
loop_
_entity_poly.entity_id
_entity_poly.type
_entity_poly.pdbx_seq_one_letter_code
_entity_poly.pdbx_strand_id
1 'polypeptide(L)'
;MNLNNIIILLQDISEFEILEIINNSEKHIGHAGVENTSTMLTHVELRILNKNNLKKIDIHRTIHEKLESVFKSGLHSLEIKISNR
;
A
#
# COMPACT_ATOMS: atom_id res chain seq x y z
N MET A 1 12.36 -4.46 1.80
CA MET A 1 11.00 -4.72 1.31
C MET A 1 10.69 -3.80 0.16
N ASN A 2 9.99 -4.26 -0.86
CA ASN A 2 9.69 -3.48 -2.06
C ASN A 2 8.25 -3.70 -2.50
N LEU A 3 7.85 -3.09 -3.62
CA LEU A 3 6.47 -3.20 -4.11
C LEU A 3 6.06 -4.64 -4.41
N ASN A 4 6.97 -5.49 -4.86
CA ASN A 4 6.64 -6.88 -5.15
C ASN A 4 6.19 -7.62 -3.89
N ASN A 5 6.73 -7.29 -2.74
CA ASN A 5 6.31 -7.89 -1.48
C ASN A 5 4.85 -7.53 -1.18
N ILE A 6 4.46 -6.29 -1.45
CA ILE A 6 3.08 -5.84 -1.25
C ILE A 6 2.16 -6.55 -2.23
N ILE A 7 2.56 -6.66 -3.49
CA ILE A 7 1.76 -7.35 -4.51
C ILE A 7 1.48 -8.79 -4.08
N ILE A 8 2.52 -9.49 -3.63
CA ILE A 8 2.38 -10.88 -3.19
C ILE A 8 1.42 -10.99 -2.00
N LEU A 9 1.54 -10.09 -1.03
CA LEU A 9 0.69 -10.11 0.15
C LEU A 9 -0.77 -9.82 -0.16
N LEU A 10 -1.03 -9.01 -1.19
CA LEU A 10 -2.39 -8.61 -1.55
C LEU A 10 -3.05 -9.50 -2.61
N GLN A 11 -2.29 -10.40 -3.24
CA GLN A 11 -2.82 -11.18 -4.36
C GLN A 11 -3.91 -12.17 -3.96
N ASP A 12 -3.99 -12.54 -2.70
CA ASP A 12 -4.99 -13.48 -2.21
C ASP A 12 -6.36 -12.82 -1.96
N ILE A 13 -6.41 -11.50 -2.05
CA ILE A 13 -7.67 -10.78 -1.80
C ILE A 13 -8.54 -10.88 -3.04
N SER A 14 -9.76 -11.40 -2.88
CA SER A 14 -10.72 -11.54 -3.96
C SER A 14 -11.94 -10.64 -3.79
N GLU A 15 -12.13 -10.02 -2.63
CA GLU A 15 -13.31 -9.22 -2.31
C GLU A 15 -13.33 -7.90 -3.04
N PHE A 16 -12.16 -7.38 -3.41
CA PHE A 16 -12.03 -6.14 -4.18
C PHE A 16 -10.80 -6.26 -5.08
N GLU A 17 -10.67 -5.34 -6.03
CA GLU A 17 -9.58 -5.37 -6.99
C GLU A 17 -8.54 -4.30 -6.69
N ILE A 18 -7.28 -4.66 -6.75
CA ILE A 18 -6.19 -3.71 -6.66
C ILE A 18 -5.89 -3.19 -8.06
N LEU A 19 -6.18 -1.92 -8.29
CA LEU A 19 -5.97 -1.30 -9.61
C LEU A 19 -4.54 -0.87 -9.82
N GLU A 20 -3.93 -0.30 -8.76
CA GLU A 20 -2.60 0.27 -8.89
C GLU A 20 -1.93 0.35 -7.52
N ILE A 21 -0.62 0.17 -7.50
CA ILE A 21 0.20 0.35 -6.31
C ILE A 21 1.28 1.35 -6.68
N ILE A 22 1.33 2.47 -5.97
CA ILE A 22 2.24 3.57 -6.27
C ILE A 22 3.21 3.73 -5.10
N ASN A 23 4.50 3.71 -5.40
CA ASN A 23 5.54 3.98 -4.42
C ASN A 23 5.79 5.48 -4.37
N ASN A 24 5.32 6.14 -3.32
CA ASN A 24 5.49 7.57 -3.14
C ASN A 24 6.69 7.90 -2.25
N SER A 25 7.50 6.92 -1.90
CA SER A 25 8.66 7.13 -1.04
C SER A 25 9.67 8.11 -1.66
N GLU A 26 9.76 8.13 -2.98
CA GLU A 26 10.67 9.01 -3.70
C GLU A 26 10.39 10.50 -3.48
N LYS A 27 9.18 10.85 -3.13
CA LYS A 27 8.82 12.24 -2.87
C LYS A 27 9.56 12.79 -1.66
N HIS A 28 10.16 11.93 -0.85
CA HIS A 28 10.86 12.31 0.37
C HIS A 28 12.38 12.15 0.24
N ILE A 29 12.87 11.65 -0.88
CA ILE A 29 14.29 11.36 -1.08
C ILE A 29 15.14 12.63 -1.19
N GLY A 30 14.56 13.75 -1.58
CA GLY A 30 15.29 15.00 -1.73
C GLY A 30 15.78 15.62 -0.44
N HIS A 31 15.40 15.08 0.70
CA HIS A 31 15.83 15.63 1.99
C HIS A 31 17.21 15.12 2.36
N ALA A 32 17.97 15.97 3.08
CA ALA A 32 19.31 15.62 3.48
C ALA A 32 19.31 14.32 4.28
N GLY A 33 20.23 13.43 3.93
CA GLY A 33 20.42 12.18 4.64
C GLY A 33 19.49 11.04 4.22
N VAL A 34 18.68 11.24 3.20
CA VAL A 34 17.70 10.24 2.79
C VAL A 34 18.09 9.48 1.53
N GLU A 35 19.17 9.89 0.87
CA GLU A 35 19.55 9.28 -0.41
C GLU A 35 19.85 7.80 -0.31
N ASN A 36 20.31 7.32 0.85
CA ASN A 36 20.63 5.91 1.04
C ASN A 36 19.39 5.07 1.37
N THR A 37 18.24 5.69 1.48
CA THR A 37 17.01 4.97 1.79
C THR A 37 16.13 4.80 0.56
N SER A 38 16.66 5.06 -0.63
CA SER A 38 15.92 4.97 -1.88
C SER A 38 15.28 3.61 -2.13
N THR A 39 15.83 2.55 -1.54
CA THR A 39 15.28 1.20 -1.64
C THR A 39 14.24 0.90 -0.57
N MET A 40 14.09 1.76 0.42
CA MET A 40 13.11 1.55 1.49
C MET A 40 11.73 1.98 1.04
N LEU A 41 10.75 1.16 1.37
CA LEU A 41 9.37 1.45 1.07
C LEU A 41 8.74 2.11 2.29
N THR A 42 8.57 3.43 2.24
CA THR A 42 8.07 4.20 3.37
C THR A 42 6.68 4.80 3.17
N HIS A 43 6.34 5.11 1.92
CA HIS A 43 5.06 5.73 1.58
C HIS A 43 4.48 5.07 0.35
N VAL A 44 3.29 4.50 0.47
CA VAL A 44 2.63 3.77 -0.61
C VAL A 44 1.21 4.25 -0.76
N GLU A 45 0.76 4.35 -2.00
CA GLU A 45 -0.63 4.63 -2.33
C GLU A 45 -1.21 3.39 -3.03
N LEU A 46 -2.35 2.93 -2.54
CA LEU A 46 -3.11 1.85 -3.16
C LEU A 46 -4.36 2.41 -3.80
N ARG A 47 -4.61 2.03 -5.04
CA ARG A 47 -5.86 2.37 -5.73
C ARG A 47 -6.66 1.09 -5.90
N ILE A 48 -7.89 1.11 -5.43
CA ILE A 48 -8.73 -0.08 -5.29
C ILE A 48 -10.08 0.15 -5.95
N LEU A 49 -10.57 -0.87 -6.65
CA LEU A 49 -11.93 -0.89 -7.17
C LEU A 49 -12.81 -1.73 -6.22
N ASN A 50 -13.80 -1.09 -5.63
CA ASN A 50 -14.76 -1.74 -4.76
C ASN A 50 -15.91 -2.28 -5.61
N LYS A 51 -15.77 -3.49 -6.09
CA LYS A 51 -16.76 -4.12 -6.99
C LYS A 51 -17.87 -4.87 -6.28
N ASN A 52 -17.71 -5.10 -4.98
CA ASN A 52 -18.67 -5.85 -4.18
C ASN A 52 -19.41 -4.99 -3.15
N ASN A 53 -19.32 -3.68 -3.31
CA ASN A 53 -20.02 -2.73 -2.45
C ASN A 53 -19.68 -2.90 -0.96
N LEU A 54 -18.43 -3.16 -0.68
CA LEU A 54 -17.95 -3.34 0.70
C LEU A 54 -17.87 -2.01 1.43
N LYS A 55 -17.89 -2.06 2.75
CA LYS A 55 -17.67 -0.88 3.58
C LYS A 55 -16.18 -0.50 3.53
N LYS A 56 -15.91 0.79 3.48
CA LYS A 56 -14.52 1.27 3.44
C LYS A 56 -13.70 0.77 4.62
N ILE A 57 -14.30 0.72 5.81
CA ILE A 57 -13.59 0.25 7.00
C ILE A 57 -13.17 -1.21 6.85
N ASP A 58 -13.97 -2.02 6.21
CA ASP A 58 -13.63 -3.43 6.00
C ASP A 58 -12.48 -3.58 5.02
N ILE A 59 -12.46 -2.78 3.97
CA ILE A 59 -11.37 -2.76 3.00
C ILE A 59 -10.07 -2.33 3.69
N HIS A 60 -10.11 -1.24 4.44
CA HIS A 60 -8.94 -0.74 5.17
C HIS A 60 -8.41 -1.79 6.14
N ARG A 61 -9.31 -2.42 6.88
CA ARG A 61 -8.92 -3.44 7.86
C ARG A 61 -8.24 -4.63 7.20
N THR A 62 -8.81 -5.12 6.11
CA THR A 62 -8.25 -6.24 5.35
C THR A 62 -6.85 -5.91 4.86
N ILE A 63 -6.66 -4.73 4.28
CA ILE A 63 -5.37 -4.31 3.77
C ILE A 63 -4.35 -4.19 4.90
N HIS A 64 -4.72 -3.55 6.01
CA HIS A 64 -3.81 -3.39 7.14
C HIS A 64 -3.40 -4.73 7.74
N GLU A 65 -4.30 -5.68 7.82
CA GLU A 65 -3.96 -7.03 8.30
C GLU A 65 -2.96 -7.71 7.37
N LYS A 66 -3.18 -7.61 6.05
CA LYS A 66 -2.28 -8.23 5.07
C LYS A 66 -0.90 -7.58 5.07
N LEU A 67 -0.83 -6.29 5.34
CA LEU A 67 0.42 -5.53 5.27
C LEU A 67 1.07 -5.30 6.63
N GLU A 68 0.64 -6.01 7.67
CA GLU A 68 1.20 -5.83 9.01
C GLU A 68 2.72 -5.94 9.02
N SER A 69 3.28 -6.94 8.33
CA SER A 69 4.72 -7.13 8.27
C SER A 69 5.43 -5.97 7.56
N VAL A 70 4.77 -5.36 6.59
CA VAL A 70 5.33 -4.21 5.86
C VAL A 70 5.42 -3.01 6.77
N PHE A 71 4.40 -2.77 7.58
CA PHE A 71 4.44 -1.68 8.57
C PHE A 71 5.57 -1.89 9.58
N LYS A 72 5.75 -3.12 10.04
CA LYS A 72 6.83 -3.45 10.98
C LYS A 72 8.21 -3.29 10.35
N SER A 73 8.31 -3.39 9.03
CA SER A 73 9.57 -3.28 8.31
C SER A 73 9.93 -1.86 7.91
N GLY A 74 9.09 -0.87 8.21
CA GLY A 74 9.42 0.51 7.97
C GLY A 74 8.43 1.33 7.15
N LEU A 75 7.31 0.77 6.73
CA LEU A 75 6.28 1.54 6.05
C LEU A 75 5.66 2.54 7.03
N HIS A 76 5.75 3.83 6.73
CA HIS A 76 5.25 4.90 7.58
C HIS A 76 3.86 5.35 7.21
N SER A 77 3.52 5.30 5.93
CA SER A 77 2.25 5.85 5.45
C SER A 77 1.68 4.98 4.35
N LEU A 78 0.42 4.69 4.47
CA LEU A 78 -0.33 3.96 3.46
C LEU A 78 -1.59 4.76 3.13
N GLU A 79 -1.70 5.20 1.87
CA GLU A 79 -2.88 5.88 1.38
C GLU A 79 -3.71 4.90 0.57
N ILE A 80 -5.00 4.83 0.86
CA ILE A 80 -5.91 3.91 0.18
C ILE A 80 -7.00 4.74 -0.49
N LYS A 81 -7.00 4.71 -1.82
CA LYS A 81 -8.00 5.40 -2.63
C LYS A 81 -8.95 4.36 -3.20
N ILE A 82 -10.23 4.49 -2.86
CA ILE A 82 -11.26 3.53 -3.22
C ILE A 82 -12.19 4.13 -4.25
N SER A 83 -12.34 3.43 -5.38
CA SER A 83 -13.32 3.77 -6.40
C SER A 83 -14.45 2.75 -6.33
N ASN A 84 -15.67 3.21 -6.47
CA ASN A 84 -16.84 2.33 -6.51
C ASN A 84 -17.24 2.12 -7.96
N ARG A 85 -17.68 0.89 -8.23
CA ARG A 85 -18.15 0.54 -9.57
C ARG A 85 -19.55 1.10 -9.81
#